data_250502f0897b1bd49e2e29a9675d6a9d
#
_entry.id   250502f0897b1bd49e2e29a9675d6a9d
#
_cell.length_a   1.000
_cell.length_b   1.000
_cell.length_c   1.000
_cell.angle_alpha   90.00
_cell.angle_beta   90.00
_cell.angle_gamma   90.00
#
_symmetry.space_group_name_H-M   'P 1'
#
loop_
_entity.id
_entity.type
_entity.pdbx_description
1 polymer ?
#
loop_
_entity_poly.entity_id
_entity_poly.type
_entity_poly.pdbx_seq_one_letter_code
_entity_poly.pdbx_strand_id
1 'polypeptide(L)'
;MYRLVASYEHGADDDMIVRHYRETHAPLGAKLPGIRSFTWGVCETLDGARPAHVLVATLEWDSREDAEAAFASEAGQAAVADLDNFAQAGVALEFYDVESAL
;
A
#
# COMPACT_ATOMS: atom_id res chain seq x y z
N MET A 1 -14.26 -4.99 -8.78
CA MET A 1 -12.84 -4.61 -8.53
C MET A 1 -12.34 -5.30 -7.29
N TYR A 2 -11.14 -5.79 -7.33
CA TYR A 2 -10.45 -6.40 -6.19
C TYR A 2 -9.43 -5.42 -5.66
N ARG A 3 -9.46 -5.14 -4.34
CA ARG A 3 -8.68 -4.07 -3.72
C ARG A 3 -7.74 -4.60 -2.64
N LEU A 4 -6.52 -4.06 -2.64
CA LEU A 4 -5.58 -4.16 -1.53
C LEU A 4 -5.61 -2.86 -0.75
N VAL A 5 -5.72 -2.96 0.57
CA VAL A 5 -5.46 -1.85 1.48
C VAL A 5 -4.20 -2.19 2.27
N ALA A 6 -3.18 -1.35 2.13
CA ALA A 6 -1.91 -1.49 2.84
C ALA A 6 -1.82 -0.40 3.90
N SER A 7 -1.80 -0.79 5.17
CA SER A 7 -1.77 0.14 6.30
C SER A 7 -0.42 0.01 7.01
N TYR A 8 0.33 1.11 7.07
CA TYR A 8 1.71 1.11 7.57
C TYR A 8 1.77 1.60 9.00
N GLU A 9 2.41 0.80 9.87
CA GLU A 9 2.59 1.14 11.27
C GLU A 9 3.58 2.31 11.45
N HIS A 10 3.35 3.09 12.51
CA HIS A 10 4.30 4.12 12.91
C HIS A 10 5.64 3.49 13.27
N GLY A 11 6.72 4.11 12.83
CA GLY A 11 8.07 3.66 13.13
C GLY A 11 8.82 4.69 13.97
N ALA A 12 10.14 4.52 14.04
CA ALA A 12 11.02 5.46 14.76
C ALA A 12 11.06 6.83 14.06
N ASP A 13 10.88 6.86 12.74
CA ASP A 13 10.93 8.07 11.92
C ASP A 13 9.86 8.01 10.83
N ASP A 14 8.68 8.56 11.15
CA ASP A 14 7.55 8.55 10.22
C ASP A 14 7.81 9.40 8.97
N ASP A 15 8.58 10.48 9.09
CA ASP A 15 8.92 11.31 7.94
C ASP A 15 9.77 10.54 6.92
N MET A 16 10.67 9.69 7.41
CA MET A 16 11.46 8.82 6.55
C MET A 16 10.57 7.79 5.85
N ILE A 17 9.59 7.22 6.55
CA ILE A 17 8.63 6.26 5.97
C ILE A 17 7.88 6.92 4.81
N VAL A 18 7.33 8.11 5.03
CA VAL A 18 6.57 8.84 4.01
C VAL A 18 7.45 9.20 2.81
N ARG A 19 8.65 9.68 3.06
CA ARG A 19 9.58 10.07 1.99
C ARG A 19 9.99 8.86 1.15
N HIS A 20 10.38 7.76 1.80
CA HIS A 20 10.75 6.54 1.09
C HIS A 20 9.57 6.00 0.27
N TYR A 21 8.38 6.03 0.85
CA TYR A 21 7.17 5.61 0.15
C TYR A 21 6.97 6.41 -1.13
N ARG A 22 7.03 7.73 -1.02
CA ARG A 22 6.81 8.63 -2.17
C ARG A 22 7.89 8.47 -3.24
N GLU A 23 9.13 8.42 -2.83
CA GLU A 23 10.27 8.48 -3.76
C GLU A 23 10.63 7.12 -4.35
N THR A 24 10.40 6.03 -3.63
CA THR A 24 10.89 4.70 -3.99
C THR A 24 9.77 3.66 -4.08
N HIS A 25 8.99 3.50 -3.03
CA HIS A 25 8.03 2.39 -2.97
C HIS A 25 6.84 2.58 -3.92
N ALA A 26 6.26 3.77 -3.98
CA ALA A 26 5.13 4.06 -4.87
C ALA A 26 5.52 3.87 -6.35
N PRO A 27 6.69 4.33 -6.82
CA PRO A 27 7.13 4.01 -8.18
C PRO A 27 7.28 2.51 -8.46
N LEU A 28 7.71 1.71 -7.48
CA LEU A 28 7.77 0.25 -7.63
C LEU A 28 6.36 -0.34 -7.75
N GLY A 29 5.45 0.06 -6.87
CA GLY A 29 4.08 -0.40 -6.90
C GLY A 29 3.34 -0.05 -8.19
N ALA A 30 3.65 1.11 -8.77
CA ALA A 30 3.05 1.55 -10.01
C ALA A 30 3.40 0.65 -11.21
N LYS A 31 4.42 -0.19 -11.08
CA LYS A 31 4.84 -1.14 -12.11
C LYS A 31 4.13 -2.49 -12.02
N LEU A 32 3.31 -2.70 -11.00
CA LEU A 32 2.58 -3.96 -10.84
C LEU A 32 1.69 -4.23 -12.05
N PRO A 33 1.80 -5.40 -12.69
CA PRO A 33 1.01 -5.68 -13.90
C PRO A 33 -0.48 -5.72 -13.58
N GLY A 34 -1.27 -5.25 -14.53
CA GLY A 34 -2.74 -5.27 -14.44
C GLY A 34 -3.34 -4.26 -13.47
N ILE A 35 -2.52 -3.45 -12.78
CA ILE A 35 -3.03 -2.49 -11.80
C ILE A 35 -3.92 -1.44 -12.48
N ARG A 36 -5.09 -1.20 -11.90
CA ARG A 36 -6.08 -0.26 -12.41
C ARG A 36 -6.06 1.07 -11.67
N SER A 37 -5.76 1.04 -10.40
CA SER A 37 -5.72 2.22 -9.55
C SER A 37 -4.70 2.01 -8.45
N PHE A 38 -3.97 3.07 -8.15
CA PHE A 38 -3.04 3.09 -7.03
C PHE A 38 -3.03 4.50 -6.45
N THR A 39 -3.56 4.63 -5.25
CA THR A 39 -3.59 5.90 -4.52
C THR A 39 -3.09 5.64 -3.10
N TRP A 40 -2.58 6.68 -2.45
CA TRP A 40 -2.13 6.59 -1.07
C TRP A 40 -2.18 7.96 -0.42
N GLY A 41 -2.15 7.98 0.89
CA GLY A 41 -2.15 9.23 1.64
C GLY A 41 -1.60 9.05 3.03
N VAL A 42 -1.15 10.15 3.61
CA VAL A 42 -0.71 10.21 5.02
C VAL A 42 -1.96 10.32 5.88
N CYS A 43 -2.04 9.45 6.89
CA CYS A 43 -3.22 9.40 7.75
C CYS A 43 -3.28 10.59 8.70
N GLU A 44 -4.50 11.04 8.96
CA GLU A 44 -4.79 12.05 9.97
C GLU A 44 -6.17 11.77 10.56
N THR A 45 -6.51 12.41 11.66
CA THR A 45 -7.81 12.29 12.29
C THR A 45 -8.49 13.66 12.29
N LEU A 46 -9.82 13.67 12.39
CA LEU A 46 -10.57 14.92 12.37
C LEU A 46 -10.44 15.71 13.69
N ASP A 47 -10.14 15.02 14.79
CA ASP A 47 -10.01 15.62 16.12
C ASP A 47 -8.56 15.95 16.51
N GLY A 48 -7.61 15.71 15.60
CA GLY A 48 -6.19 15.98 15.85
C GLY A 48 -5.46 14.91 16.65
N ALA A 49 -6.13 13.83 17.04
CA ALA A 49 -5.46 12.71 17.71
C ALA A 49 -4.50 12.00 16.74
N ARG A 50 -3.50 11.29 17.29
CA ARG A 50 -2.57 10.53 16.47
C ARG A 50 -3.31 9.38 15.78
N PRO A 51 -3.26 9.27 14.45
CA PRO A 51 -3.90 8.16 13.75
C PRO A 51 -3.22 6.84 14.06
N ALA A 52 -3.95 5.73 13.86
CA ALA A 52 -3.44 4.38 14.13
C ALA A 52 -2.29 3.99 13.18
N HIS A 53 -2.27 4.55 11.97
CA HIS A 53 -1.27 4.23 10.95
C HIS A 53 -0.64 5.50 10.41
N VAL A 54 0.59 5.39 9.89
CA VAL A 54 1.29 6.55 9.33
C VAL A 54 0.77 6.90 7.94
N LEU A 55 0.54 5.89 7.10
CA LEU A 55 -0.03 6.06 5.77
C LEU A 55 -0.82 4.83 5.37
N VAL A 56 -1.73 5.02 4.43
CA VAL A 56 -2.55 3.96 3.86
C VAL A 56 -2.52 4.06 2.35
N ALA A 57 -2.35 2.94 1.68
CA ALA A 57 -2.37 2.83 0.23
C ALA A 57 -3.50 1.93 -0.21
N THR A 58 -4.08 2.24 -1.36
CA THR A 58 -5.16 1.47 -1.95
C THR A 58 -4.79 1.13 -3.39
N LEU A 59 -4.75 -0.17 -3.70
CA LEU A 59 -4.42 -0.67 -5.04
C LEU A 59 -5.57 -1.53 -5.53
N GLU A 60 -5.90 -1.44 -6.83
CA GLU A 60 -7.02 -2.17 -7.39
C GLU A 60 -6.67 -2.90 -8.68
N TRP A 61 -7.25 -4.09 -8.84
CA TRP A 61 -7.21 -4.91 -10.04
C TRP A 61 -8.64 -5.32 -10.43
N ASP A 62 -8.81 -5.83 -11.65
CA ASP A 62 -10.11 -6.31 -12.10
C ASP A 62 -10.59 -7.53 -11.30
N SER A 63 -9.67 -8.39 -10.86
CA SER A 63 -9.98 -9.64 -10.19
C SER A 63 -8.90 -10.04 -9.19
N ARG A 64 -9.23 -10.99 -8.33
CA ARG A 64 -8.27 -11.60 -7.42
C ARG A 64 -7.13 -12.26 -8.18
N GLU A 65 -7.44 -12.97 -9.27
CA GLU A 65 -6.44 -13.65 -10.09
C GLU A 65 -5.41 -12.66 -10.65
N ASP A 66 -5.87 -11.49 -11.08
CA ASP A 66 -4.97 -10.44 -11.56
C ASP A 66 -4.06 -9.91 -10.47
N ALA A 67 -4.58 -9.73 -9.26
CA ALA A 67 -3.78 -9.32 -8.11
C ALA A 67 -2.74 -10.38 -7.75
N GLU A 68 -3.14 -11.65 -7.72
CA GLU A 68 -2.23 -12.75 -7.43
C GLU A 68 -1.10 -12.82 -8.46
N ALA A 69 -1.42 -12.67 -9.75
CA ALA A 69 -0.43 -12.65 -10.82
C ALA A 69 0.52 -11.45 -10.68
N ALA A 70 0.00 -10.28 -10.29
CA ALA A 70 0.82 -9.09 -10.08
C ALA A 70 1.88 -9.30 -9.00
N PHE A 71 1.50 -9.91 -7.86
CA PHE A 71 2.44 -10.16 -6.77
C PHE A 71 3.40 -11.31 -7.06
N ALA A 72 3.05 -12.23 -7.95
CA ALA A 72 3.94 -13.30 -8.39
C ALA A 72 4.98 -12.82 -9.42
N SER A 73 4.78 -11.65 -10.04
CA SER A 73 5.69 -11.11 -11.04
C SER A 73 6.98 -10.57 -10.42
N GLU A 74 7.98 -10.27 -11.27
CA GLU A 74 9.22 -9.62 -10.81
C GLU A 74 8.93 -8.28 -10.15
N ALA A 75 8.02 -7.49 -10.74
CA ALA A 75 7.62 -6.20 -10.16
C ALA A 75 6.99 -6.37 -8.78
N GLY A 76 6.16 -7.40 -8.60
CA GLY A 76 5.56 -7.73 -7.32
C GLY A 76 6.59 -8.13 -6.28
N GLN A 77 7.55 -8.97 -6.66
CA GLN A 77 8.62 -9.39 -5.76
C GLN A 77 9.50 -8.21 -5.34
N ALA A 78 9.81 -7.30 -6.27
CA ALA A 78 10.58 -6.09 -5.97
C ALA A 78 9.85 -5.16 -5.00
N ALA A 79 8.54 -4.97 -5.19
CA ALA A 79 7.74 -4.13 -4.31
C ALA A 79 7.66 -4.71 -2.90
N VAL A 80 7.47 -6.03 -2.77
CA VAL A 80 7.44 -6.71 -1.46
C VAL A 80 8.81 -6.63 -0.79
N ALA A 81 9.89 -6.86 -1.53
CA ALA A 81 11.24 -6.80 -0.98
C ALA A 81 11.59 -5.41 -0.42
N ASP A 82 11.06 -4.35 -1.04
CA ASP A 82 11.32 -2.97 -0.59
C ASP A 82 10.73 -2.67 0.79
N LEU A 83 9.74 -3.43 1.24
CA LEU A 83 9.15 -3.25 2.58
C LEU A 83 10.22 -3.37 3.68
N ASP A 84 11.22 -4.20 3.50
CA ASP A 84 12.31 -4.37 4.46
C ASP A 84 13.15 -3.10 4.63
N ASN A 85 13.10 -2.20 3.66
CA ASN A 85 13.89 -0.98 3.68
C ASN A 85 13.24 0.14 4.50
N PHE A 86 11.92 0.12 4.73
CA PHE A 86 11.26 1.25 5.39
C PHE A 86 10.08 0.86 6.29
N ALA A 87 9.56 -0.36 6.17
CA ALA A 87 8.36 -0.79 6.89
C ALA A 87 8.67 -1.81 7.99
N GLN A 88 9.81 -1.61 8.71
CA GLN A 88 10.25 -2.54 9.76
C GLN A 88 9.26 -2.62 10.93
N ALA A 89 8.50 -1.55 11.18
CA ALA A 89 7.49 -1.54 12.23
C ALA A 89 6.25 -2.38 11.86
N GLY A 90 6.09 -2.69 10.58
CA GLY A 90 5.02 -3.54 10.07
C GLY A 90 4.10 -2.87 9.08
N VAL A 91 3.44 -3.70 8.31
CA VAL A 91 2.40 -3.30 7.37
C VAL A 91 1.32 -4.36 7.37
N ALA A 92 0.06 -3.93 7.40
CA ALA A 92 -1.08 -4.82 7.26
C ALA A 92 -1.55 -4.79 5.80
N LEU A 93 -1.56 -5.97 5.16
CA LEU A 93 -2.01 -6.12 3.78
C LEU A 93 -3.32 -6.90 3.78
N GLU A 94 -4.41 -6.23 3.44
CA GLU A 94 -5.73 -6.83 3.45
C GLU A 94 -6.40 -6.63 2.09
N PHE A 95 -7.04 -7.68 1.58
CA PHE A 95 -7.66 -7.69 0.27
C PHE A 95 -9.15 -7.96 0.39
N TYR A 96 -9.93 -7.37 -0.50
CA TYR A 96 -11.38 -7.65 -0.56
C TYR A 96 -11.95 -7.27 -1.93
N ASP A 97 -13.07 -7.92 -2.27
CA ASP A 97 -13.88 -7.47 -3.40
C ASP A 97 -14.63 -6.20 -2.99
N VAL A 98 -14.57 -5.19 -3.86
CA VAL A 98 -15.21 -3.91 -3.56
C VAL A 98 -16.71 -4.03 -3.77
N GLU A 99 -17.48 -3.63 -2.76
CA GLU A 99 -18.92 -3.55 -2.83
C GLU A 99 -19.37 -2.11 -2.67
N SER A 100 -20.36 -1.69 -3.47
CA SER A 100 -20.91 -0.34 -3.36
C SER A 100 -21.99 -0.32 -2.28
N ALA A 101 -21.90 0.68 -1.40
CA ALA A 101 -22.91 0.91 -0.36
C ALA A 101 -23.98 1.92 -0.80
N LEU A 102 -23.80 2.55 -1.97
CA LEU A 102 -24.71 3.59 -2.50
C LEU A 102 -25.44 3.12 -3.75
#